data_5b61bfda3fb3ee339a0e564106a0e317
#
_entry.id   5b61bfda3fb3ee339a0e564106a0e317
#
_cell.length_a   1.000
_cell.length_b   1.000
_cell.length_c   1.000
_cell.angle_alpha   90.00
_cell.angle_beta   90.00
_cell.angle_gamma   90.00
#
_symmetry.space_group_name_H-M   'P 1'
#
loop_
_entity.id
_entity.type
_entity.pdbx_description
1 polymer ?
#
loop_
_entity_poly.entity_id
_entity_poly.type
_entity_poly.pdbx_seq_one_letter_code
_entity_poly.pdbx_strand_id
1 'polypeptide(L)'
;MRRVLAAAEKPLHWVGSSKRDFLRFPAAVKEDMGNALGIGQFGGTAPSAKPWKGLGPGVLEVVESHDGNAYRAVYTVRFEKAVYVLHAFQKESPSGIRTAKRDVDLVADRLKTAERDYEEHFGKQKR
;
A
#
# COMPACT_ATOMS: atom_id res chain seq x y z
N MET A 1 22.42 -16.73 -25.93
CA MET A 1 21.00 -16.82 -25.63
C MET A 1 20.57 -15.71 -24.69
N ARG A 2 19.50 -15.12 -25.03
CA ARG A 2 19.00 -14.06 -24.23
C ARG A 2 18.07 -14.59 -23.14
N ARG A 3 18.38 -14.30 -21.93
CA ARG A 3 17.56 -14.73 -20.83
C ARG A 3 16.47 -13.69 -20.56
N VAL A 4 15.26 -14.18 -20.38
CA VAL A 4 14.19 -13.32 -19.93
C VAL A 4 14.43 -13.05 -18.45
N LEU A 5 14.58 -11.80 -18.11
CA LEU A 5 14.78 -11.43 -16.71
C LEU A 5 13.43 -11.23 -16.07
N ALA A 6 13.26 -11.86 -14.92
CA ALA A 6 12.12 -11.55 -14.10
C ALA A 6 12.21 -10.08 -13.69
N ALA A 7 11.07 -9.44 -13.55
CA ALA A 7 11.04 -8.09 -13.04
C ALA A 7 11.72 -8.07 -11.68
N ALA A 8 12.58 -7.11 -11.46
CA ALA A 8 13.24 -6.98 -10.18
C ALA A 8 12.20 -6.61 -9.13
N GLU A 9 12.35 -7.20 -7.96
CA GLU A 9 11.49 -6.86 -6.85
C GLU A 9 11.81 -5.46 -6.37
N LYS A 10 10.82 -4.57 -6.42
CA LYS A 10 11.00 -3.22 -5.93
C LYS A 10 11.04 -3.23 -4.41
N PRO A 11 11.85 -2.37 -3.80
CA PRO A 11 11.84 -2.27 -2.35
C PRO A 11 10.49 -1.80 -1.84
N LEU A 12 10.16 -2.26 -0.64
CA LEU A 12 8.93 -1.89 0.04
C LEU A 12 9.30 -0.94 1.17
N HIS A 13 8.79 0.27 1.09
CA HIS A 13 9.02 1.29 2.12
C HIS A 13 7.73 1.51 2.91
N TRP A 14 7.89 1.85 4.17
CA TRP A 14 6.76 2.06 5.07
C TRP A 14 6.79 3.50 5.56
N VAL A 15 5.68 4.18 5.44
CA VAL A 15 5.60 5.58 5.86
C VAL A 15 5.00 5.67 7.27
N GLY A 16 5.64 6.47 8.12
CA GLY A 16 5.14 6.70 9.47
C GLY A 16 5.02 5.40 10.26
N SER A 17 3.89 5.20 10.91
CA SER A 17 3.64 4.03 11.74
C SER A 17 3.09 2.84 10.97
N SER A 18 3.04 2.90 9.64
CA SER A 18 2.32 1.89 8.86
C SER A 18 2.86 0.47 9.08
N LYS A 19 4.17 0.30 9.21
CA LYS A 19 4.74 -1.03 9.45
C LYS A 19 4.37 -1.56 10.83
N ARG A 20 4.52 -0.71 11.84
CA ARG A 20 4.18 -1.10 13.21
C ARG A 20 2.70 -1.50 13.29
N ASP A 21 1.85 -0.74 12.66
CA ASP A 21 0.41 -1.01 12.69
C ASP A 21 0.08 -2.29 11.92
N PHE A 22 0.73 -2.49 10.78
CA PHE A 22 0.54 -3.71 9.99
C PHE A 22 0.96 -4.95 10.78
N LEU A 23 2.07 -4.87 11.50
CA LEU A 23 2.58 -6.02 12.23
C LEU A 23 1.66 -6.46 13.36
N ARG A 24 0.72 -5.64 13.76
CA ARG A 24 -0.28 -5.99 14.79
C ARG A 24 -1.49 -6.72 14.24
N PHE A 25 -1.60 -6.84 12.93
CA PHE A 25 -2.72 -7.53 12.32
C PHE A 25 -2.62 -9.04 12.57
N PRO A 26 -3.76 -9.75 12.53
CA PRO A 26 -3.71 -11.22 12.62
C PRO A 26 -2.81 -11.83 11.54
N ALA A 27 -2.23 -12.98 11.86
CA ALA A 27 -1.27 -13.61 10.94
C ALA A 27 -1.87 -13.86 9.57
N ALA A 28 -3.12 -14.33 9.50
CA ALA A 28 -3.76 -14.60 8.22
C ALA A 28 -3.94 -13.33 7.40
N VAL A 29 -4.26 -12.21 8.05
CA VAL A 29 -4.42 -10.92 7.36
C VAL A 29 -3.06 -10.45 6.84
N LYS A 30 -2.02 -10.58 7.66
CA LYS A 30 -0.67 -10.16 7.24
C LYS A 30 -0.19 -10.99 6.05
N GLU A 31 -0.50 -12.27 6.03
CA GLU A 31 -0.10 -13.12 4.93
C GLU A 31 -0.78 -12.68 3.63
N ASP A 32 -2.08 -12.48 3.67
CA ASP A 32 -2.83 -12.08 2.47
C ASP A 32 -2.41 -10.70 1.97
N MET A 33 -2.26 -9.74 2.88
CA MET A 33 -1.81 -8.40 2.51
C MET A 33 -0.37 -8.39 2.03
N GLY A 34 0.48 -9.18 2.68
CA GLY A 34 1.88 -9.33 2.26
C GLY A 34 1.99 -9.84 0.83
N ASN A 35 1.13 -10.81 0.49
CA ASN A 35 1.10 -11.33 -0.88
C ASN A 35 0.70 -10.24 -1.87
N ALA A 36 -0.31 -9.44 -1.51
CA ALA A 36 -0.76 -8.36 -2.38
C ALA A 36 0.34 -7.31 -2.58
N LEU A 37 1.03 -6.95 -1.51
CA LEU A 37 2.13 -5.99 -1.60
C LEU A 37 3.28 -6.57 -2.43
N GLY A 38 3.56 -7.86 -2.29
CA GLY A 38 4.59 -8.52 -3.08
C GLY A 38 4.29 -8.48 -4.57
N ILE A 39 3.04 -8.69 -4.93
CA ILE A 39 2.64 -8.56 -6.34
C ILE A 39 2.93 -7.14 -6.83
N GLY A 40 2.63 -6.14 -6.01
CA GLY A 40 2.95 -4.75 -6.35
C GLY A 40 4.43 -4.51 -6.52
N GLN A 41 5.26 -5.15 -5.68
CA GLN A 41 6.71 -5.01 -5.77
C GLN A 41 7.26 -5.57 -7.08
N PHE A 42 6.59 -6.54 -7.67
CA PHE A 42 6.98 -7.08 -8.96
C PHE A 42 6.26 -6.41 -10.14
N GLY A 43 5.56 -5.33 -9.89
CA GLY A 43 4.96 -4.52 -10.94
C GLY A 43 3.53 -4.90 -11.31
N GLY A 44 2.95 -5.86 -10.62
CA GLY A 44 1.57 -6.26 -10.87
C GLY A 44 0.58 -5.58 -9.93
N THR A 45 -0.67 -5.99 -10.07
CA THR A 45 -1.74 -5.52 -9.19
C THR A 45 -2.48 -6.75 -8.67
N ALA A 46 -2.54 -6.88 -7.35
CA ALA A 46 -3.23 -8.01 -6.74
C ALA A 46 -4.72 -7.96 -7.07
N PRO A 47 -5.36 -9.13 -7.31
CA PRO A 47 -6.81 -9.14 -7.57
C PRO A 47 -7.62 -8.52 -6.44
N SER A 48 -7.13 -8.60 -5.21
CA SER A 48 -7.81 -8.03 -4.04
C SER A 48 -7.60 -6.53 -3.90
N ALA A 49 -6.69 -5.95 -4.67
CA ALA A 49 -6.41 -4.52 -4.59
C ALA A 49 -7.38 -3.74 -5.44
N LYS A 50 -7.79 -2.59 -4.93
CA LYS A 50 -8.68 -1.71 -5.68
C LYS A 50 -8.23 -0.27 -5.50
N PRO A 51 -8.61 0.62 -6.41
CA PRO A 51 -8.17 2.01 -6.32
C PRO A 51 -8.64 2.68 -5.03
N TRP A 52 -7.75 3.45 -4.44
CA TRP A 52 -8.09 4.38 -3.36
C TRP A 52 -8.50 5.69 -4.01
N LYS A 53 -9.69 6.16 -3.69
CA LYS A 53 -10.23 7.34 -4.37
C LYS A 53 -9.66 8.64 -3.84
N GLY A 54 -9.50 9.60 -4.74
CA GLY A 54 -9.19 10.97 -4.39
C GLY A 54 -7.73 11.38 -4.51
N LEU A 55 -6.81 10.44 -4.75
CA LEU A 55 -5.38 10.76 -4.82
C LEU A 55 -4.75 10.43 -6.17
N GLY A 56 -5.58 10.12 -7.16
CA GLY A 56 -5.08 9.82 -8.48
C GLY A 56 -4.68 8.37 -8.65
N PRO A 57 -4.18 8.02 -9.84
CA PRO A 57 -3.86 6.63 -10.15
C PRO A 57 -2.66 6.14 -9.35
N GLY A 58 -2.63 4.83 -9.13
CA GLY A 58 -1.50 4.19 -8.49
C GLY A 58 -1.58 4.14 -6.97
N VAL A 59 -2.63 4.69 -6.37
CA VAL A 59 -2.87 4.51 -4.93
C VAL A 59 -3.96 3.47 -4.77
N LEU A 60 -3.65 2.42 -4.03
CA LEU A 60 -4.49 1.24 -3.94
C LEU A 60 -4.77 0.87 -2.50
N GLU A 61 -5.84 0.11 -2.29
CA GLU A 61 -6.15 -0.45 -0.98
C GLU A 61 -6.43 -1.92 -1.10
N VAL A 62 -6.06 -2.65 -0.06
CA VAL A 62 -6.43 -4.06 0.12
C VAL A 62 -7.23 -4.16 1.40
N VAL A 63 -8.38 -4.80 1.33
CA VAL A 63 -9.25 -5.00 2.48
C VAL A 63 -9.36 -6.49 2.75
N GLU A 64 -9.08 -6.90 4.00
CA GLU A 64 -9.19 -8.29 4.42
C GLU A 64 -10.10 -8.39 5.63
N SER A 65 -11.00 -9.35 5.59
CA SER A 65 -11.89 -9.62 6.72
C SER A 65 -11.35 -10.77 7.56
N HIS A 66 -11.45 -10.65 8.87
CA HIS A 66 -10.99 -11.69 9.78
C HIS A 66 -11.77 -11.57 11.08
N ASP A 67 -12.45 -12.65 11.47
CA ASP A 67 -13.22 -12.72 12.71
C ASP A 67 -14.16 -11.54 12.89
N GLY A 68 -14.87 -11.17 11.82
CA GLY A 68 -15.84 -10.09 11.88
C GLY A 68 -15.28 -8.70 11.81
N ASN A 69 -13.96 -8.56 11.73
CA ASN A 69 -13.31 -7.26 11.61
C ASN A 69 -12.76 -7.07 10.21
N ALA A 70 -12.66 -5.83 9.77
CA ALA A 70 -12.08 -5.50 8.48
C ALA A 70 -10.76 -4.77 8.69
N TYR A 71 -9.73 -5.24 8.01
CA TYR A 71 -8.39 -4.67 8.06
C TYR A 71 -8.07 -4.09 6.69
N ARG A 72 -7.37 -2.98 6.68
CA ARG A 72 -7.10 -2.28 5.43
C ARG A 72 -5.66 -1.83 5.36
N ALA A 73 -5.06 -1.98 4.19
CA ALA A 73 -3.74 -1.43 3.91
C ALA A 73 -3.84 -0.58 2.67
N VAL A 74 -3.27 0.62 2.73
CA VAL A 74 -3.23 1.55 1.60
C VAL A 74 -1.79 1.71 1.18
N TYR A 75 -1.52 1.56 -0.11
CA TYR A 75 -0.16 1.61 -0.63
C TYR A 75 -0.16 2.24 -2.01
N THR A 76 1.01 2.62 -2.49
CA THR A 76 1.09 3.20 -3.83
C THR A 76 2.15 2.51 -4.67
N VAL A 77 1.80 2.28 -5.92
CA VAL A 77 2.70 1.71 -6.93
C VAL A 77 3.03 2.74 -8.01
N ARG A 78 2.73 4.02 -7.75
CA ARG A 78 2.94 5.05 -8.77
C ARG A 78 4.40 5.35 -9.06
N PHE A 79 5.29 4.97 -8.15
CA PHE A 79 6.71 5.22 -8.33
C PHE A 79 7.36 4.06 -9.06
N GLU A 80 8.26 4.40 -9.96
CA GLU A 80 8.88 3.39 -10.81
C GLU A 80 9.73 2.40 -10.04
N LYS A 81 10.43 2.85 -9.00
CA LYS A 81 11.49 2.06 -8.36
C LYS A 81 11.17 1.62 -6.95
N ALA A 82 10.00 1.90 -6.43
CA ALA A 82 9.67 1.55 -5.05
C ALA A 82 8.18 1.50 -4.84
N VAL A 83 7.76 0.67 -3.88
CA VAL A 83 6.37 0.63 -3.41
C VAL A 83 6.36 1.19 -1.99
N TYR A 84 5.41 2.06 -1.71
CA TYR A 84 5.28 2.66 -0.39
C TYR A 84 3.95 2.27 0.25
N VAL A 85 4.01 1.74 1.47
CA VAL A 85 2.82 1.52 2.28
C VAL A 85 2.55 2.79 3.05
N LEU A 86 1.36 3.35 2.86
CA LEU A 86 1.00 4.63 3.43
C LEU A 86 0.28 4.49 4.76
N HIS A 87 -0.57 3.47 4.91
CA HIS A 87 -1.38 3.33 6.11
C HIS A 87 -1.85 1.90 6.24
N ALA A 88 -1.93 1.41 7.47
CA ALA A 88 -2.49 0.10 7.78
C ALA A 88 -3.36 0.29 9.00
N PHE A 89 -4.65 -0.05 8.89
CA PHE A 89 -5.58 0.24 9.97
C PHE A 89 -6.75 -0.72 9.95
N GLN A 90 -7.35 -0.87 11.11
CA GLN A 90 -8.58 -1.63 11.25
C GLN A 90 -9.75 -0.68 11.06
N LYS A 91 -10.67 -1.08 10.19
CA LYS A 91 -11.85 -0.28 9.96
C LYS A 91 -12.73 -0.35 11.19
N GLU A 92 -13.19 0.80 11.67
CA GLU A 92 -13.93 0.87 12.92
C GLU A 92 -15.27 0.18 12.87
N SER A 93 -15.95 0.27 11.74
CA SER A 93 -17.26 -0.34 11.59
C SER A 93 -17.21 -1.33 10.43
N PRO A 94 -17.37 -2.63 10.72
CA PRO A 94 -17.38 -3.62 9.65
C PRO A 94 -18.49 -3.38 8.62
N SER A 95 -19.60 -2.81 9.05
CA SER A 95 -20.71 -2.51 8.15
C SER A 95 -20.58 -1.14 7.51
N GLY A 96 -19.62 -0.33 7.96
CA GLY A 96 -19.44 1.00 7.40
C GLY A 96 -18.79 0.95 6.04
N ILE A 97 -19.34 1.72 5.13
CA ILE A 97 -18.76 1.84 3.79
C ILE A 97 -17.87 3.05 3.67
N ARG A 98 -17.86 3.89 4.69
CA ARG A 98 -17.04 5.09 4.70
C ARG A 98 -15.76 4.89 5.47
N THR A 99 -14.68 5.40 4.92
CA THR A 99 -13.42 5.51 5.64
C THR A 99 -13.47 6.78 6.47
N ALA A 100 -12.99 6.70 7.71
CA ALA A 100 -12.97 7.86 8.59
C ALA A 100 -12.11 8.97 7.96
N LYS A 101 -12.55 10.21 8.14
CA LYS A 101 -11.85 11.36 7.56
C LYS A 101 -10.40 11.42 8.01
N ARG A 102 -10.13 11.07 9.28
CA ARG A 102 -8.75 11.09 9.77
C ARG A 102 -7.86 10.14 8.99
N ASP A 103 -8.39 8.98 8.59
CA ASP A 103 -7.61 8.02 7.80
C ASP A 103 -7.40 8.52 6.39
N VAL A 104 -8.43 9.13 5.80
CA VAL A 104 -8.31 9.74 4.47
C VAL A 104 -7.24 10.84 4.46
N ASP A 105 -7.28 11.72 5.46
CA ASP A 105 -6.32 12.81 5.55
C ASP A 105 -4.91 12.28 5.80
N LEU A 106 -4.78 11.25 6.63
CA LEU A 106 -3.48 10.67 6.93
C LEU A 106 -2.85 10.04 5.69
N VAL A 107 -3.65 9.33 4.89
CA VAL A 107 -3.16 8.74 3.65
C VAL A 107 -2.66 9.84 2.71
N ALA A 108 -3.41 10.93 2.57
CA ALA A 108 -3.00 12.04 1.71
C ALA A 108 -1.68 12.64 2.18
N ASP A 109 -1.54 12.87 3.49
CA ASP A 109 -0.30 13.42 4.03
C ASP A 109 0.87 12.48 3.83
N ARG A 110 0.64 11.20 4.03
CA ARG A 110 1.71 10.20 3.89
C ARG A 110 2.12 9.98 2.44
N LEU A 111 1.20 10.20 1.49
CA LEU A 111 1.58 10.18 0.08
C LEU A 111 2.58 11.28 -0.22
N LYS A 112 2.37 12.48 0.34
CA LYS A 112 3.33 13.57 0.16
C LYS A 112 4.68 13.23 0.76
N THR A 113 4.67 12.60 1.93
CA THR A 113 5.92 12.14 2.56
C THR A 113 6.63 11.13 1.67
N ALA A 114 5.87 10.18 1.10
CA ALA A 114 6.43 9.18 0.20
C ALA A 114 7.05 9.83 -1.03
N GLU A 115 6.38 10.83 -1.59
CA GLU A 115 6.90 11.54 -2.77
C GLU A 115 8.23 12.21 -2.47
N ARG A 116 8.34 12.86 -1.33
CA ARG A 116 9.60 13.51 -0.92
C ARG A 116 10.68 12.47 -0.67
N ASP A 117 10.35 11.39 0.02
CA ASP A 117 11.30 10.32 0.29
C ASP A 117 11.81 9.70 -1.00
N TYR A 118 10.90 9.46 -1.94
CA TYR A 118 11.27 8.88 -3.22
C TYR A 118 12.22 9.79 -3.98
N GLU A 119 11.95 11.09 -4.01
CA GLU A 119 12.82 12.03 -4.71
C GLU A 119 14.21 12.08 -4.07
N GLU A 120 14.27 12.01 -2.75
CA GLU A 120 15.56 12.01 -2.06
C GLU A 120 16.39 10.76 -2.37
N HIS A 121 15.75 9.61 -2.52
CA HIS A 121 16.45 8.35 -2.72
C HIS A 121 16.67 8.00 -4.17
N PHE A 122 15.77 8.39 -5.05
CA PHE A 122 15.79 7.96 -6.45
C PHE A 122 15.79 9.12 -7.44
N GLY A 123 15.73 10.35 -6.98
CA GLY A 123 15.61 11.51 -7.85
C GLY A 123 14.19 11.70 -8.35
N LYS A 124 13.99 12.77 -9.12
CA LYS A 124 12.67 13.07 -9.63
C LYS A 124 12.24 12.03 -10.64
N GLN A 125 10.99 11.61 -10.54
CA GLN A 125 10.43 10.65 -11.47
C GLN A 125 10.15 11.34 -12.79
N LYS A 126 10.62 10.73 -13.86
CA LYS A 126 10.35 11.25 -15.19
C LYS A 126 8.94 10.90 -15.62
N ARG A 127 8.41 11.73 -16.46
CA ARG A 127 7.08 11.55 -17.01
C ARG A 127 7.15 11.11 -18.45
#